data_e2fe9850810f1d6b4fc1b2d8d685fe8e
#
_entry.id   e2fe9850810f1d6b4fc1b2d8d685fe8e
#
_cell.length_a   1.000
_cell.length_b   1.000
_cell.length_c   1.000
_cell.angle_alpha   90.00
_cell.angle_beta   90.00
_cell.angle_gamma   90.00
#
_symmetry.space_group_name_H-M   'P 1'
#
loop_
_entity.id
_entity.type
_entity.pdbx_description
1 polymer ?
#
loop_
_entity_poly.entity_id
_entity_poly.type
_entity_poly.pdbx_seq_one_letter_code
_entity_poly.pdbx_strand_id
1 'polypeptide(L)'
;MRSARAHTRSAFREQGFPATIIRPSLTYGPSQIPLILGSWQKPWTLIDRIQRGEKVIVPGDGTSLWTVTWNGDFAKGLIGILGREQLAGHAFHITSYEVLTWDQIHTETAHALGVEPNIVHIASDWLVAKRPEFEGSLLGDKIHSAVFNNSKIKHFVPDFSCNVPWSEGVRRSIAWFMEDERRRSIDEAHNTMLDELIAAYERV
;
A
#
# COMPACT_ATOMS: atom_id res chain seq x y z
N MET A 1 -0.68 6.19 25.81
CA MET A 1 -2.01 6.46 25.20
C MET A 1 -2.66 5.16 24.76
N ARG A 2 -3.94 4.90 25.11
CA ARG A 2 -4.66 3.73 24.55
C ARG A 2 -4.94 4.01 23.07
N SER A 3 -4.75 3.01 22.20
CA SER A 3 -5.05 3.18 20.77
C SER A 3 -6.55 3.42 20.53
N ALA A 4 -6.92 4.07 19.42
CA ALA A 4 -8.31 4.26 19.02
C ALA A 4 -9.12 2.95 19.06
N ARG A 5 -8.50 1.83 18.69
CA ARG A 5 -9.09 0.47 18.75
C ARG A 5 -9.46 0.04 20.18
N ALA A 6 -8.60 0.36 21.15
CA ALA A 6 -8.88 0.04 22.55
C ALA A 6 -10.05 0.86 23.08
N HIS A 7 -10.15 2.15 22.73
CA HIS A 7 -11.28 3.01 23.10
C HIS A 7 -12.58 2.51 22.50
N THR A 8 -12.62 2.19 21.20
CA THR A 8 -13.84 1.68 20.54
C THR A 8 -14.33 0.37 21.18
N ARG A 9 -13.42 -0.55 21.48
CA ARG A 9 -13.77 -1.80 22.17
C ARG A 9 -14.27 -1.59 23.60
N SER A 10 -13.66 -0.66 24.33
CA SER A 10 -14.09 -0.29 25.68
C SER A 10 -15.49 0.33 25.64
N ALA A 11 -15.73 1.28 24.73
CA ALA A 11 -17.03 1.91 24.54
C ALA A 11 -18.14 0.89 24.21
N PHE A 12 -17.85 -0.10 23.36
CA PHE A 12 -18.80 -1.19 23.11
C PHE A 12 -19.10 -2.01 24.37
N ARG A 13 -18.06 -2.43 25.11
CA ARG A 13 -18.22 -3.30 26.29
C ARG A 13 -18.87 -2.59 27.46
N GLU A 14 -18.55 -1.33 27.70
CA GLU A 14 -18.96 -0.58 28.87
C GLU A 14 -20.24 0.22 28.66
N GLN A 15 -20.51 0.65 27.42
CA GLN A 15 -21.60 1.57 27.09
C GLN A 15 -22.54 1.05 26.01
N GLY A 16 -22.28 -0.13 25.45
CA GLY A 16 -23.09 -0.68 24.34
C GLY A 16 -22.94 0.10 23.02
N PHE A 17 -21.88 0.92 22.86
CA PHE A 17 -21.69 1.73 21.67
C PHE A 17 -21.56 0.85 20.39
N PRO A 18 -22.49 0.95 19.42
CA PRO A 18 -22.60 0.00 18.32
C PRO A 18 -21.56 0.28 17.21
N ALA A 19 -20.30 -0.06 17.45
CA ALA A 19 -19.22 0.18 16.49
C ALA A 19 -18.62 -1.13 15.96
N THR A 20 -18.36 -1.17 14.66
CA THR A 20 -17.59 -2.21 13.99
C THR A 20 -16.24 -1.63 13.54
N ILE A 21 -15.15 -2.35 13.81
CA ILE A 21 -13.79 -1.92 13.46
C ILE A 21 -13.38 -2.53 12.14
N ILE A 22 -13.00 -1.70 11.18
CA ILE A 22 -12.43 -2.13 9.90
C ILE A 22 -10.92 -1.96 9.92
N ARG A 23 -10.22 -2.97 9.42
CA ARG A 23 -8.76 -3.01 9.30
C ARG A 23 -8.38 -3.28 7.85
N PRO A 24 -8.21 -2.24 7.03
CA PRO A 24 -7.67 -2.39 5.68
C PRO A 24 -6.18 -2.75 5.76
N SER A 25 -5.65 -3.32 4.68
CA SER A 25 -4.24 -3.28 4.34
C SER A 25 -3.93 -2.00 3.56
N LEU A 26 -2.97 -2.01 2.68
CA LEU A 26 -2.71 -0.90 1.77
C LEU A 26 -3.76 -0.91 0.64
N THR A 27 -4.85 -0.17 0.87
CA THR A 27 -5.94 -0.04 -0.11
C THR A 27 -5.58 1.02 -1.13
N TYR A 28 -5.76 0.71 -2.41
CA TYR A 28 -5.45 1.60 -3.53
C TYR A 28 -6.60 1.62 -4.55
N GLY A 29 -6.53 2.56 -5.49
CA GLY A 29 -7.50 2.72 -6.55
C GLY A 29 -6.91 3.49 -7.73
N PRO A 30 -7.73 3.96 -8.67
CA PRO A 30 -7.22 4.57 -9.91
C PRO A 30 -6.22 5.72 -9.68
N SER A 31 -6.49 6.58 -8.70
CA SER A 31 -5.69 7.79 -8.44
C SER A 31 -4.50 7.59 -7.50
N GLN A 32 -4.26 6.36 -7.04
CA GLN A 32 -3.20 6.07 -6.08
C GLN A 32 -2.49 4.78 -6.45
N ILE A 33 -1.18 4.84 -6.65
CA ILE A 33 -0.31 3.67 -6.88
C ILE A 33 0.62 3.55 -5.67
N PRO A 34 0.43 2.53 -4.81
CA PRO A 34 1.07 2.44 -3.52
C PRO A 34 2.47 1.83 -3.61
N LEU A 35 3.38 2.46 -4.33
CA LEU A 35 4.78 2.10 -4.35
C LEU A 35 5.49 2.64 -3.10
N ILE A 36 6.42 1.85 -2.58
CA ILE A 36 7.23 2.26 -1.43
C ILE A 36 8.16 3.40 -1.83
N LEU A 37 8.34 4.37 -0.94
CA LEU A 37 9.06 5.61 -1.21
C LEU A 37 8.51 6.45 -2.38
N GLY A 38 7.24 6.26 -2.75
CA GLY A 38 6.56 7.12 -3.72
C GLY A 38 6.09 8.45 -3.10
N SER A 39 5.93 9.49 -3.93
CA SER A 39 5.34 10.76 -3.50
C SER A 39 3.83 10.60 -3.30
N TRP A 40 3.34 10.85 -2.08
CA TRP A 40 1.90 10.80 -1.77
C TRP A 40 1.11 11.92 -2.44
N GLN A 41 1.74 13.07 -2.66
CA GLN A 41 1.08 14.23 -3.27
C GLN A 41 1.03 14.13 -4.79
N LYS A 42 2.05 13.49 -5.38
CA LYS A 42 2.19 13.32 -6.82
C LYS A 42 2.53 11.85 -7.15
N PRO A 43 1.55 10.95 -7.07
CA PRO A 43 1.78 9.51 -7.19
C PRO A 43 2.41 9.09 -8.52
N TRP A 44 2.24 9.89 -9.58
CA TRP A 44 2.84 9.63 -10.88
C TRP A 44 4.36 9.73 -10.89
N THR A 45 4.97 10.45 -9.95
CA THR A 45 6.43 10.68 -9.91
C THR A 45 7.25 9.40 -10.02
N LEU A 46 6.92 8.39 -9.22
CA LEU A 46 7.67 7.12 -9.23
C LEU A 46 7.33 6.27 -10.48
N ILE A 47 6.11 6.39 -11.01
CA ILE A 47 5.68 5.73 -12.24
C ILE A 47 6.44 6.29 -13.44
N ASP A 48 6.57 7.60 -13.56
CA ASP A 48 7.35 8.28 -14.58
C ASP A 48 8.83 7.85 -14.53
N ARG A 49 9.38 7.77 -13.32
CA ARG A 49 10.74 7.31 -13.09
C ARG A 49 10.95 5.87 -13.58
N ILE A 50 10.04 4.96 -13.25
CA ILE A 50 10.06 3.57 -13.75
C ILE A 50 9.94 3.54 -15.28
N GLN A 51 9.02 4.31 -15.84
CA GLN A 51 8.79 4.38 -17.30
C GLN A 51 10.02 4.86 -18.07
N ARG A 52 10.82 5.75 -17.48
CA ARG A 52 12.10 6.23 -18.05
C ARG A 52 13.25 5.26 -17.82
N GLY A 53 13.04 4.11 -17.15
CA GLY A 53 14.08 3.14 -16.83
C GLY A 53 15.06 3.60 -15.76
N GLU A 54 14.72 4.64 -15.00
CA GLU A 54 15.56 5.13 -13.91
C GLU A 54 15.51 4.21 -12.69
N LYS A 55 16.56 4.27 -11.88
CA LYS A 55 16.66 3.47 -10.66
C LYS A 55 15.58 3.86 -9.65
N VAL A 56 14.90 2.86 -9.08
CA VAL A 56 13.95 3.03 -7.98
C VAL A 56 14.42 2.28 -6.75
N ILE A 57 14.20 2.88 -5.57
CA ILE A 57 14.64 2.28 -4.31
C ILE A 57 13.57 1.32 -3.79
N VAL A 58 13.98 0.09 -3.51
CA VAL A 58 13.22 -0.84 -2.68
C VAL A 58 13.99 -1.04 -1.36
N PRO A 59 13.38 -0.70 -0.20
CA PRO A 59 14.05 -0.82 1.08
C PRO A 59 14.32 -2.28 1.50
N GLY A 60 15.46 -2.49 2.13
CA GLY A 60 15.91 -3.82 2.55
C GLY A 60 16.34 -4.65 1.34
N ASP A 61 15.98 -5.92 1.35
CA ASP A 61 16.23 -6.88 0.27
C ASP A 61 15.01 -7.10 -0.64
N GLY A 62 13.95 -6.30 -0.46
CA GLY A 62 12.73 -6.38 -1.24
C GLY A 62 11.82 -7.59 -0.93
N THR A 63 12.23 -8.49 -0.02
CA THR A 63 11.53 -9.77 0.22
C THR A 63 10.42 -9.72 1.26
N SER A 64 10.30 -8.63 2.03
CA SER A 64 9.20 -8.51 2.99
C SER A 64 7.84 -8.52 2.28
N LEU A 65 6.90 -9.26 2.86
CA LEU A 65 5.60 -9.52 2.26
C LEU A 65 4.62 -8.38 2.55
N TRP A 66 3.83 -8.02 1.54
CA TRP A 66 2.79 -7.03 1.68
C TRP A 66 1.50 -7.42 0.99
N THR A 67 0.39 -6.81 1.44
CA THR A 67 -0.92 -7.02 0.83
C THR A 67 -1.47 -5.68 0.35
N VAL A 68 -1.64 -5.56 -0.96
CA VAL A 68 -2.29 -4.42 -1.61
C VAL A 68 -3.72 -4.81 -2.02
N THR A 69 -4.68 -3.92 -1.81
CA THR A 69 -6.09 -4.25 -2.02
C THR A 69 -6.76 -3.20 -2.91
N TRP A 70 -7.32 -3.65 -4.03
CA TRP A 70 -8.11 -2.77 -4.90
C TRP A 70 -9.33 -2.22 -4.16
N ASN A 71 -9.57 -0.91 -4.26
CA ASN A 71 -10.65 -0.23 -3.54
C ASN A 71 -12.05 -0.79 -3.84
N GLY A 72 -12.31 -1.21 -5.08
CA GLY A 72 -13.56 -1.85 -5.46
C GLY A 72 -13.78 -3.19 -4.76
N ASP A 73 -12.71 -3.98 -4.57
CA ASP A 73 -12.79 -5.24 -3.82
C ASP A 73 -12.95 -4.97 -2.32
N PHE A 74 -12.22 -4.00 -1.77
CA PHE A 74 -12.43 -3.54 -0.40
C PHE A 74 -13.87 -3.10 -0.15
N ALA A 75 -14.46 -2.36 -1.09
CA ALA A 75 -15.84 -1.86 -0.99
C ALA A 75 -16.87 -3.00 -0.88
N LYS A 76 -16.68 -4.13 -1.58
CA LYS A 76 -17.56 -5.30 -1.46
C LYS A 76 -17.65 -5.80 -0.02
N GLY A 77 -16.52 -5.97 0.64
CA GLY A 77 -16.47 -6.39 2.04
C GLY A 77 -17.06 -5.35 2.98
N LEU A 78 -16.77 -4.06 2.75
CA LEU A 78 -17.30 -2.97 3.55
C LEU A 78 -18.83 -2.88 3.45
N ILE A 79 -19.39 -2.88 2.24
CA ILE A 79 -20.84 -2.83 2.01
C ILE A 79 -21.52 -4.05 2.65
N GLY A 80 -20.90 -5.23 2.59
CA GLY A 80 -21.44 -6.45 3.18
C GLY A 80 -21.57 -6.42 4.72
N ILE A 81 -20.93 -5.47 5.41
CA ILE A 81 -21.00 -5.34 6.87
C ILE A 81 -21.68 -4.03 7.35
N LEU A 82 -21.84 -3.05 6.46
CA LEU A 82 -22.48 -1.79 6.80
C LEU A 82 -23.94 -1.99 7.24
N GLY A 83 -24.37 -1.27 8.28
CA GLY A 83 -25.74 -1.30 8.80
C GLY A 83 -26.13 -2.60 9.52
N ARG A 84 -25.20 -3.55 9.72
CA ARG A 84 -25.47 -4.83 10.40
C ARG A 84 -25.18 -4.71 11.90
N GLU A 85 -26.21 -4.41 12.70
CA GLU A 85 -26.09 -4.21 14.15
C GLU A 85 -25.48 -5.40 14.88
N GLN A 86 -25.75 -6.64 14.43
CA GLN A 86 -25.19 -7.86 15.01
C GLN A 86 -23.65 -7.96 14.86
N LEU A 87 -23.02 -7.08 14.07
CA LEU A 87 -21.57 -7.00 13.93
C LEU A 87 -20.94 -5.96 14.85
N ALA A 88 -21.70 -5.29 15.67
CA ALA A 88 -21.18 -4.36 16.66
C ALA A 88 -20.22 -5.06 17.62
N GLY A 89 -19.13 -4.40 17.97
CA GLY A 89 -18.04 -4.95 18.78
C GLY A 89 -17.03 -5.82 18.00
N HIS A 90 -17.35 -6.18 16.76
CA HIS A 90 -16.44 -6.98 15.91
C HIS A 90 -15.37 -6.11 15.25
N ALA A 91 -14.27 -6.78 14.88
CA ALA A 91 -13.22 -6.21 14.02
C ALA A 91 -12.97 -7.14 12.83
N PHE A 92 -12.85 -6.57 11.63
CA PHE A 92 -12.65 -7.30 10.39
C PHE A 92 -11.41 -6.80 9.67
N HIS A 93 -10.59 -7.72 9.15
CA HIS A 93 -9.70 -7.45 8.03
C HIS A 93 -10.53 -7.54 6.75
N ILE A 94 -10.34 -6.60 5.84
CA ILE A 94 -10.88 -6.62 4.48
C ILE A 94 -9.71 -6.33 3.57
N THR A 95 -9.13 -7.38 2.99
CA THR A 95 -7.88 -7.29 2.25
C THR A 95 -7.89 -8.25 1.05
N SER A 96 -6.98 -8.04 0.10
CA SER A 96 -6.72 -9.03 -0.94
C SER A 96 -6.27 -10.37 -0.34
N TYR A 97 -6.42 -11.43 -1.10
CA TYR A 97 -5.80 -12.73 -0.81
C TYR A 97 -4.38 -12.83 -1.37
N GLU A 98 -4.03 -11.94 -2.28
CA GLU A 98 -2.70 -11.86 -2.87
C GLU A 98 -1.71 -11.31 -1.87
N VAL A 99 -0.58 -11.99 -1.74
CA VAL A 99 0.54 -11.60 -0.88
C VAL A 99 1.77 -11.49 -1.76
N LEU A 100 2.35 -10.32 -1.83
CA LEU A 100 3.47 -9.99 -2.71
C LEU A 100 4.67 -9.50 -1.92
N THR A 101 5.87 -9.74 -2.42
CA THR A 101 7.06 -9.03 -1.96
C THR A 101 7.07 -7.60 -2.53
N TRP A 102 7.85 -6.71 -1.92
CA TRP A 102 8.01 -5.36 -2.48
C TRP A 102 8.65 -5.41 -3.87
N ASP A 103 9.56 -6.35 -4.10
CA ASP A 103 10.15 -6.56 -5.44
C ASP A 103 9.08 -6.95 -6.47
N GLN A 104 8.18 -7.87 -6.12
CA GLN A 104 7.09 -8.25 -7.02
C GLN A 104 6.16 -7.06 -7.32
N ILE A 105 5.85 -6.23 -6.32
CA ILE A 105 5.02 -5.04 -6.52
C ILE A 105 5.66 -4.07 -7.52
N HIS A 106 6.98 -3.80 -7.40
CA HIS A 106 7.70 -2.91 -8.31
C HIS A 106 7.89 -3.53 -9.69
N THR A 107 8.24 -4.82 -9.76
CA THR A 107 8.43 -5.57 -11.01
C THR A 107 7.15 -5.60 -11.84
N GLU A 108 6.02 -5.95 -11.22
CA GLU A 108 4.72 -5.95 -11.91
C GLU A 108 4.31 -4.54 -12.38
N THR A 109 4.71 -3.50 -11.64
CA THR A 109 4.49 -2.12 -12.08
C THR A 109 5.31 -1.78 -13.31
N ALA A 110 6.59 -2.15 -13.35
CA ALA A 110 7.45 -1.96 -14.51
C ALA A 110 6.92 -2.73 -15.74
N HIS A 111 6.52 -3.98 -15.57
CA HIS A 111 5.91 -4.78 -16.62
C HIS A 111 4.60 -4.17 -17.14
N ALA A 112 3.79 -3.58 -16.26
CA ALA A 112 2.56 -2.88 -16.67
C ALA A 112 2.85 -1.63 -17.53
N LEU A 113 4.04 -1.04 -17.39
CA LEU A 113 4.54 0.07 -18.21
C LEU A 113 5.30 -0.41 -19.48
N GLY A 114 5.52 -1.71 -19.63
CA GLY A 114 6.25 -2.29 -20.78
C GLY A 114 7.77 -2.09 -20.68
N VAL A 115 8.33 -1.94 -19.47
CA VAL A 115 9.76 -1.77 -19.22
C VAL A 115 10.29 -2.81 -18.23
N GLU A 116 11.60 -3.04 -18.24
CA GLU A 116 12.26 -3.86 -17.23
C GLU A 116 12.43 -3.07 -15.91
N PRO A 117 12.30 -3.73 -14.75
CA PRO A 117 12.51 -3.07 -13.47
C PRO A 117 13.99 -2.71 -13.25
N ASN A 118 14.25 -1.50 -12.79
CA ASN A 118 15.58 -1.02 -12.40
C ASN A 118 15.61 -0.73 -10.90
N ILE A 119 15.66 -1.79 -10.10
CA ILE A 119 15.54 -1.74 -8.64
C ILE A 119 16.94 -1.63 -8.01
N VAL A 120 17.06 -0.74 -7.02
CA VAL A 120 18.22 -0.65 -6.12
C VAL A 120 17.76 -0.96 -4.70
N HIS A 121 18.31 -2.03 -4.13
CA HIS A 121 18.05 -2.40 -2.74
C HIS A 121 18.91 -1.57 -1.79
N ILE A 122 18.28 -0.84 -0.88
CA ILE A 122 18.97 -0.02 0.12
C ILE A 122 18.46 -0.40 1.52
N ALA A 123 19.38 -0.67 2.44
CA ALA A 123 19.03 -1.02 3.81
C ALA A 123 18.14 0.05 4.46
N SER A 124 17.05 -0.37 5.11
CA SER A 124 16.05 0.55 5.67
C SER A 124 16.61 1.44 6.78
N ASP A 125 17.50 0.92 7.61
CA ASP A 125 18.18 1.67 8.67
C ASP A 125 19.12 2.74 8.08
N TRP A 126 19.82 2.44 6.98
CA TRP A 126 20.63 3.41 6.26
C TRP A 126 19.77 4.54 5.69
N LEU A 127 18.62 4.20 5.07
CA LEU A 127 17.66 5.19 4.56
C LEU A 127 17.17 6.12 5.67
N VAL A 128 16.80 5.56 6.81
CA VAL A 128 16.32 6.32 7.98
C VAL A 128 17.45 7.18 8.58
N ALA A 129 18.68 6.70 8.60
CA ALA A 129 19.81 7.50 9.04
C ALA A 129 20.06 8.74 8.16
N LYS A 130 19.74 8.67 6.86
CA LYS A 130 19.83 9.79 5.92
C LYS A 130 18.57 10.66 5.90
N ARG A 131 17.41 10.06 6.11
CA ARG A 131 16.07 10.68 6.04
C ARG A 131 15.21 10.17 7.21
N PRO A 132 15.32 10.78 8.41
CA PRO A 132 14.59 10.34 9.60
C PRO A 132 13.05 10.32 9.44
N GLU A 133 12.51 11.11 8.52
CA GLU A 133 11.08 11.12 8.20
C GLU A 133 10.56 9.77 7.68
N PHE A 134 11.42 8.89 7.21
CA PHE A 134 11.06 7.54 6.78
C PHE A 134 10.95 6.52 7.92
N GLU A 135 11.37 6.85 9.15
CA GLU A 135 11.40 5.90 10.28
C GLU A 135 10.06 5.20 10.48
N GLY A 136 8.98 5.97 10.59
CA GLY A 136 7.64 5.42 10.82
C GLY A 136 7.13 4.52 9.69
N SER A 137 7.42 4.89 8.43
CA SER A 137 6.96 4.13 7.27
C SER A 137 7.83 2.92 6.96
N LEU A 138 9.13 2.98 7.20
CA LEU A 138 10.04 1.86 6.95
C LEU A 138 10.18 0.98 8.19
N LEU A 139 10.90 1.44 9.23
CA LEU A 139 11.20 0.61 10.40
C LEU A 139 9.96 0.28 11.22
N GLY A 140 8.95 1.16 11.24
CA GLY A 140 7.69 0.94 11.95
C GLY A 140 6.67 0.10 11.17
N ASP A 141 6.84 -0.14 9.87
CA ASP A 141 5.81 -0.74 9.01
C ASP A 141 6.38 -1.64 7.90
N LYS A 142 7.03 -1.09 6.88
CA LYS A 142 7.29 -1.76 5.61
C LYS A 142 8.37 -2.86 5.64
N ILE A 143 9.29 -2.84 6.61
CA ILE A 143 10.27 -3.93 6.79
C ILE A 143 9.64 -5.21 7.33
N HIS A 144 8.44 -5.12 7.92
CA HIS A 144 7.75 -6.26 8.49
C HIS A 144 6.80 -6.88 7.46
N SER A 145 6.82 -8.21 7.35
CA SER A 145 5.84 -8.91 6.51
C SER A 145 4.43 -8.78 7.08
N ALA A 146 3.49 -8.33 6.26
CA ALA A 146 2.09 -8.11 6.62
C ALA A 146 1.17 -9.02 5.82
N VAL A 147 0.82 -10.16 6.40
CA VAL A 147 -0.12 -11.14 5.84
C VAL A 147 -1.40 -11.15 6.68
N PHE A 148 -2.55 -11.09 6.03
CA PHE A 148 -3.84 -10.95 6.69
C PHE A 148 -4.74 -12.16 6.45
N ASN A 149 -5.55 -12.48 7.46
CA ASN A 149 -6.53 -13.56 7.37
C ASN A 149 -7.93 -12.98 7.19
N ASN A 150 -8.56 -13.32 6.07
CA ASN A 150 -9.90 -12.89 5.68
C ASN A 150 -11.00 -13.90 6.07
N SER A 151 -10.71 -14.99 6.78
CA SER A 151 -11.70 -16.02 7.12
C SER A 151 -12.91 -15.45 7.87
N LYS A 152 -12.68 -14.46 8.75
CA LYS A 152 -13.75 -13.82 9.49
C LYS A 152 -14.68 -13.01 8.61
N ILE A 153 -14.16 -12.14 7.74
CA ILE A 153 -15.04 -11.38 6.83
C ILE A 153 -15.80 -12.32 5.90
N LYS A 154 -15.14 -13.35 5.38
CA LYS A 154 -15.77 -14.36 4.53
C LYS A 154 -16.87 -15.14 5.22
N HIS A 155 -16.76 -15.42 6.51
CA HIS A 155 -17.82 -16.05 7.30
C HIS A 155 -19.07 -15.16 7.40
N PHE A 156 -18.92 -13.87 7.61
CA PHE A 156 -20.04 -12.94 7.76
C PHE A 156 -20.56 -12.37 6.42
N VAL A 157 -19.73 -12.36 5.41
CA VAL A 157 -20.02 -11.91 4.04
C VAL A 157 -19.52 -12.99 3.08
N PRO A 158 -20.28 -14.11 2.89
CA PRO A 158 -19.82 -15.25 2.10
C PRO A 158 -19.45 -14.91 0.66
N ASP A 159 -20.15 -13.94 0.06
CA ASP A 159 -19.93 -13.48 -1.31
C ASP A 159 -18.72 -12.53 -1.44
N PHE A 160 -18.06 -12.18 -0.32
CA PHE A 160 -16.85 -11.35 -0.38
C PHE A 160 -15.74 -12.06 -1.15
N SER A 161 -15.26 -11.41 -2.18
CA SER A 161 -14.12 -11.85 -2.98
C SER A 161 -13.30 -10.67 -3.46
N CYS A 162 -11.97 -10.85 -3.51
CA CYS A 162 -11.04 -9.93 -4.13
C CYS A 162 -10.61 -10.52 -5.48
N ASN A 163 -11.09 -9.92 -6.56
CA ASN A 163 -10.94 -10.44 -7.92
C ASN A 163 -9.95 -9.63 -8.77
N VAL A 164 -9.42 -8.52 -8.23
CA VAL A 164 -8.47 -7.67 -8.93
C VAL A 164 -7.08 -7.90 -8.33
N PRO A 165 -6.22 -8.71 -8.97
CA PRO A 165 -4.83 -8.88 -8.55
C PRO A 165 -4.05 -7.59 -8.80
N TRP A 166 -2.86 -7.47 -8.19
CA TRP A 166 -2.00 -6.29 -8.33
C TRP A 166 -1.69 -5.98 -9.79
N SER A 167 -1.30 -6.99 -10.55
CA SER A 167 -0.96 -6.84 -11.98
C SER A 167 -2.07 -6.22 -12.82
N GLU A 168 -3.31 -6.49 -12.50
CA GLU A 168 -4.47 -5.87 -13.17
C GLU A 168 -4.80 -4.50 -12.58
N GLY A 169 -4.78 -4.38 -11.26
CA GLY A 169 -5.10 -3.13 -10.57
C GLY A 169 -4.12 -2.00 -10.90
N VAL A 170 -2.82 -2.29 -11.00
CA VAL A 170 -1.81 -1.29 -11.38
C VAL A 170 -2.00 -0.83 -12.82
N ARG A 171 -2.36 -1.72 -13.76
CA ARG A 171 -2.70 -1.33 -15.15
C ARG A 171 -3.89 -0.37 -15.19
N ARG A 172 -4.94 -0.63 -14.41
CA ARG A 172 -6.10 0.27 -14.30
C ARG A 172 -5.71 1.65 -13.76
N SER A 173 -4.84 1.68 -12.75
CA SER A 173 -4.35 2.94 -12.21
C SER A 173 -3.52 3.70 -13.24
N ILE A 174 -2.57 3.04 -13.91
CA ILE A 174 -1.77 3.64 -14.98
C ILE A 174 -2.68 4.19 -16.09
N ALA A 175 -3.66 3.42 -16.56
CA ALA A 175 -4.60 3.85 -17.58
C ALA A 175 -5.34 5.13 -17.17
N TRP A 176 -5.81 5.19 -15.91
CA TRP A 176 -6.47 6.40 -15.38
C TRP A 176 -5.54 7.63 -15.39
N PHE A 177 -4.26 7.47 -15.05
CA PHE A 177 -3.30 8.58 -15.14
C PHE A 177 -3.03 8.99 -16.58
N MET A 178 -3.00 8.04 -17.51
CA MET A 178 -2.75 8.31 -18.93
C MET A 178 -3.90 9.03 -19.66
N GLU A 179 -5.13 8.95 -19.14
CA GLU A 179 -6.31 9.64 -19.71
C GLU A 179 -6.21 11.17 -19.65
N ASP A 180 -5.44 11.74 -18.69
CA ASP A 180 -5.36 13.18 -18.49
C ASP A 180 -3.96 13.59 -18.04
N GLU A 181 -3.29 14.43 -18.83
CA GLU A 181 -1.94 14.94 -18.53
C GLU A 181 -1.84 15.67 -17.17
N ARG A 182 -2.92 16.33 -16.75
CA ARG A 182 -2.96 17.04 -15.46
C ARG A 182 -2.80 16.09 -14.26
N ARG A 183 -3.09 14.81 -14.42
CA ARG A 183 -2.91 13.77 -13.40
C ARG A 183 -1.45 13.32 -13.27
N ARG A 184 -0.60 13.59 -14.28
CA ARG A 184 0.79 13.12 -14.38
C ARG A 184 1.80 14.15 -13.89
N SER A 185 1.44 14.92 -12.86
CA SER A 185 2.37 15.90 -12.27
C SER A 185 3.52 15.20 -11.55
N ILE A 186 4.73 15.75 -11.73
CA ILE A 186 5.98 15.23 -11.16
C ILE A 186 6.37 16.04 -9.94
N ASP A 187 6.86 15.36 -8.92
CA ASP A 187 7.51 15.93 -7.75
C ASP A 187 9.03 15.92 -7.95
N GLU A 188 9.55 16.99 -8.53
CA GLU A 188 10.97 17.10 -8.85
C GLU A 188 11.87 17.07 -7.59
N ALA A 189 11.40 17.63 -6.49
CA ALA A 189 12.14 17.58 -5.23
C ALA A 189 12.24 16.14 -4.71
N HIS A 190 11.18 15.35 -4.89
CA HIS A 190 11.17 13.93 -4.53
C HIS A 190 12.10 13.12 -5.44
N ASN A 191 12.11 13.36 -6.74
CA ASN A 191 13.05 12.72 -7.67
C ASN A 191 14.49 13.02 -7.31
N THR A 192 14.83 14.29 -7.08
CA THR A 192 16.18 14.72 -6.65
C THR A 192 16.60 14.01 -5.37
N MET A 193 15.70 13.91 -4.39
CA MET A 193 15.96 13.20 -3.14
C MET A 193 16.30 11.72 -3.38
N LEU A 194 15.56 11.03 -4.27
CA LEU A 194 15.85 9.63 -4.60
C LEU A 194 17.21 9.47 -5.27
N ASP A 195 17.56 10.38 -6.21
CA ASP A 195 18.86 10.39 -6.87
C ASP A 195 20.01 10.60 -5.89
N GLU A 196 19.86 11.55 -4.96
CA GLU A 196 20.84 11.80 -3.90
C GLU A 196 21.07 10.58 -3.00
N LEU A 197 19.99 9.88 -2.62
CA LEU A 197 20.05 8.67 -1.80
C LEU A 197 20.77 7.54 -2.55
N ILE A 198 20.40 7.29 -3.81
CA ILE A 198 21.03 6.26 -4.64
C ILE A 198 22.51 6.56 -4.83
N ALA A 199 22.86 7.78 -5.25
CA ALA A 199 24.24 8.18 -5.47
C ALA A 199 25.08 8.15 -4.17
N ALA A 200 24.48 8.43 -3.02
CA ALA A 200 25.17 8.35 -1.74
C ALA A 200 25.41 6.90 -1.32
N TYR A 201 24.49 6.00 -1.60
CA TYR A 201 24.59 4.57 -1.27
C TYR A 201 25.61 3.85 -2.16
N GLU A 202 25.65 4.15 -3.46
CA GLU A 202 26.58 3.54 -4.43
C GLU A 202 28.04 3.97 -4.23
N ARG A 203 28.31 4.95 -3.37
CA ARG A 203 29.67 5.38 -3.00
C ARG A 203 30.22 4.69 -1.75
N VAL A 204 29.43 3.88 -1.07
CA VAL A 204 29.80 3.12 0.13
C VAL A 204 30.33 1.75 -0.25
#